data_41baa263d834ce0f2018d784572ce8b1
#
_entry.id   41baa263d834ce0f2018d784572ce8b1
#
_cell.length_a   1.000
_cell.length_b   1.000
_cell.length_c   1.000
_cell.angle_alpha   90.00
_cell.angle_beta   90.00
_cell.angle_gamma   90.00
#
_symmetry.space_group_name_H-M   'P 1'
#
loop_
_entity.id
_entity.type
_entity.pdbx_description
1 polymer ?
#
loop_
_entity_poly.entity_id
_entity_poly.type
_entity_poly.pdbx_seq_one_letter_code
_entity_poly.pdbx_strand_id
1 'polypeptide(L)'
;MDLNLIIPFLRVYELNSITQAADVLDVTQPAMSASIKRLEQQLGKALFVRHGRRLEPTSDAHALAEHFKEIEHRLELALDKPREFTVYAPEHIVIHLPVIDGVKLIENPLSEYMVLDHLRHDKIDMAIESRFKQEKEQAFVYEHIQDVGLVYVCRQDHPTIGDSVTLEEFYDLEHVTLTYTVREVSGIEKLAKMNLPRKIVKQVTSPSSMLLCVRNSNAICATNDNDPLIEQLGLKKIQVPFSIDPIQLDLVYHKKYANNQSHAAIRSQLHQYLKNV
;
A
#
# COMPACT_ATOMS: atom_id res chain seq x y z
N MET A 1 -11.56 -11.26 31.70
CA MET A 1 -12.23 -11.54 30.41
C MET A 1 -11.76 -12.90 29.91
N ASP A 2 -12.68 -13.72 29.41
CA ASP A 2 -12.32 -15.02 28.82
C ASP A 2 -11.87 -14.82 27.37
N LEU A 3 -10.57 -15.05 27.11
CA LEU A 3 -9.98 -14.86 25.78
C LEU A 3 -10.55 -15.83 24.71
N ASN A 4 -11.11 -16.97 25.13
CA ASN A 4 -11.73 -17.91 24.20
C ASN A 4 -13.01 -17.35 23.54
N LEU A 5 -13.51 -16.20 24.00
CA LEU A 5 -14.66 -15.53 23.42
C LEU A 5 -14.29 -14.58 22.24
N ILE A 6 -13.00 -14.32 22.03
CA ILE A 6 -12.53 -13.43 20.97
C ILE A 6 -12.86 -13.98 19.59
N ILE A 7 -12.48 -15.22 19.31
CA ILE A 7 -12.69 -15.85 18.00
C ILE A 7 -14.17 -16.02 17.68
N PRO A 8 -15.03 -16.56 18.57
CA PRO A 8 -16.47 -16.58 18.36
C PRO A 8 -17.06 -15.22 18.02
N PHE A 9 -16.68 -14.18 18.75
CA PHE A 9 -17.14 -12.81 18.48
C PHE A 9 -16.72 -12.33 17.09
N LEU A 10 -15.44 -12.49 16.71
CA LEU A 10 -14.95 -12.05 15.41
C LEU A 10 -15.67 -12.74 14.25
N ARG A 11 -15.92 -14.05 14.33
CA ARG A 11 -16.64 -14.78 13.28
C ARG A 11 -18.11 -14.33 13.16
N VAL A 12 -18.79 -14.07 14.28
CA VAL A 12 -20.15 -13.51 14.23
C VAL A 12 -20.17 -12.10 13.68
N TYR A 13 -19.18 -11.29 14.02
CA TYR A 13 -19.01 -9.91 13.52
C TYR A 13 -18.78 -9.87 12.00
N GLU A 14 -17.92 -10.73 11.48
CA GLU A 14 -17.58 -10.80 10.06
C GLU A 14 -18.73 -11.31 9.19
N LEU A 15 -19.43 -12.33 9.68
CA LEU A 15 -20.48 -13.00 8.93
C LEU A 15 -21.88 -12.40 9.18
N ASN A 16 -22.04 -11.54 10.18
CA ASN A 16 -23.32 -11.01 10.64
C ASN A 16 -24.37 -12.12 10.86
N SER A 17 -23.91 -13.31 11.26
CA SER A 17 -24.72 -14.52 11.38
C SER A 17 -24.17 -15.48 12.44
N ILE A 18 -24.96 -15.74 13.48
CA ILE A 18 -24.59 -16.72 14.52
C ILE A 18 -24.53 -18.15 13.94
N THR A 19 -25.40 -18.48 13.01
CA THR A 19 -25.46 -19.83 12.40
C THR A 19 -24.23 -20.07 11.53
N GLN A 20 -23.90 -19.13 10.60
CA GLN A 20 -22.73 -19.27 9.74
C GLN A 20 -21.43 -19.26 10.55
N ALA A 21 -21.35 -18.44 11.60
CA ALA A 21 -20.18 -18.43 12.47
C ALA A 21 -20.03 -19.75 13.26
N ALA A 22 -21.13 -20.36 13.65
CA ALA A 22 -21.13 -21.68 14.29
C ALA A 22 -20.63 -22.78 13.33
N ASP A 23 -21.08 -22.74 12.07
CA ASP A 23 -20.66 -23.68 11.03
C ASP A 23 -19.15 -23.54 10.74
N VAL A 24 -18.62 -22.30 10.65
CA VAL A 24 -17.19 -22.05 10.42
C VAL A 24 -16.31 -22.55 11.56
N LEU A 25 -16.78 -22.47 12.80
CA LEU A 25 -16.00 -22.91 13.98
C LEU A 25 -16.29 -24.35 14.40
N ASP A 26 -17.11 -25.09 13.64
CA ASP A 26 -17.53 -26.47 13.95
C ASP A 26 -18.11 -26.60 15.35
N VAL A 27 -19.00 -25.66 15.72
CA VAL A 27 -19.72 -25.67 17.01
C VAL A 27 -21.23 -25.56 16.77
N THR A 28 -22.03 -25.90 17.79
CA THR A 28 -23.47 -25.73 17.66
C THR A 28 -23.91 -24.27 17.76
N GLN A 29 -24.94 -23.87 17.05
CA GLN A 29 -25.52 -22.52 17.11
C GLN A 29 -25.90 -22.07 18.54
N PRO A 30 -26.46 -22.94 19.43
CA PRO A 30 -26.66 -22.58 20.83
C PRO A 30 -25.36 -22.27 21.57
N ALA A 31 -24.28 -23.03 21.32
CA ALA A 31 -22.97 -22.78 21.93
C ALA A 31 -22.39 -21.42 21.47
N MET A 32 -22.48 -21.13 20.17
CA MET A 32 -22.06 -19.84 19.62
C MET A 32 -22.87 -18.68 20.24
N SER A 33 -24.19 -18.81 20.31
CA SER A 33 -25.04 -17.79 20.94
C SER A 33 -24.72 -17.59 22.42
N ALA A 34 -24.42 -18.68 23.15
CA ALA A 34 -24.00 -18.60 24.55
C ALA A 34 -22.63 -17.87 24.70
N SER A 35 -21.68 -18.10 23.79
CA SER A 35 -20.38 -17.40 23.78
C SER A 35 -20.56 -15.90 23.61
N ILE A 36 -21.38 -15.47 22.67
CA ILE A 36 -21.66 -14.03 22.47
C ILE A 36 -22.33 -13.44 23.69
N LYS A 37 -23.37 -14.08 24.21
CA LYS A 37 -24.09 -13.61 25.41
C LYS A 37 -23.16 -13.50 26.63
N ARG A 38 -22.23 -14.45 26.79
CA ARG A 38 -21.23 -14.44 27.87
C ARG A 38 -20.29 -13.27 27.72
N LEU A 39 -19.84 -12.95 26.50
CA LEU A 39 -18.99 -11.80 26.22
C LEU A 39 -19.72 -10.50 26.56
N GLU A 40 -20.97 -10.33 26.08
CA GLU A 40 -21.81 -9.17 26.37
C GLU A 40 -22.04 -8.98 27.88
N GLN A 41 -22.26 -10.07 28.61
CA GLN A 41 -22.38 -10.03 30.07
C GLN A 41 -21.09 -9.58 30.77
N GLN A 42 -19.93 -10.07 30.31
CA GLN A 42 -18.64 -9.66 30.86
C GLN A 42 -18.32 -8.19 30.60
N LEU A 43 -18.75 -7.66 29.48
CA LEU A 43 -18.53 -6.27 29.09
C LEU A 43 -19.63 -5.32 29.59
N GLY A 44 -20.77 -5.85 30.02
CA GLY A 44 -21.94 -5.06 30.39
C GLY A 44 -22.59 -4.29 29.23
N LYS A 45 -22.37 -4.72 28.00
CA LYS A 45 -22.80 -4.05 26.77
C LYS A 45 -23.36 -5.05 25.76
N ALA A 46 -24.37 -4.63 25.00
CA ALA A 46 -24.84 -5.40 23.86
C ALA A 46 -23.88 -5.16 22.66
N LEU A 47 -23.42 -6.24 22.06
CA LEU A 47 -22.54 -6.19 20.89
C LEU A 47 -23.32 -6.39 19.58
N PHE A 48 -24.47 -7.06 19.65
CA PHE A 48 -25.31 -7.29 18.49
C PHE A 48 -26.78 -6.95 18.81
N VAL A 49 -27.45 -6.40 17.80
CA VAL A 49 -28.89 -6.14 17.83
C VAL A 49 -29.57 -6.89 16.69
N ARG A 50 -30.85 -7.27 16.89
CA ARG A 50 -31.65 -7.92 15.87
C ARG A 50 -32.63 -6.92 15.28
N HIS A 51 -32.53 -6.69 13.98
CA HIS A 51 -33.53 -5.98 13.19
C HIS A 51 -34.28 -6.99 12.31
N GLY A 52 -35.41 -7.50 12.81
CA GLY A 52 -36.17 -8.61 12.17
C GLY A 52 -35.33 -9.89 12.08
N ARG A 53 -34.97 -10.30 10.87
CA ARG A 53 -34.13 -11.50 10.62
C ARG A 53 -32.62 -11.20 10.54
N ARG A 54 -32.21 -9.93 10.54
CA ARG A 54 -30.81 -9.54 10.43
C ARG A 54 -30.20 -9.35 11.81
N LEU A 55 -28.95 -9.80 11.93
CA LEU A 55 -28.09 -9.52 13.07
C LEU A 55 -27.16 -8.38 12.67
N GLU A 56 -27.11 -7.31 13.46
CA GLU A 56 -26.29 -6.14 13.16
C GLU A 56 -25.37 -5.82 14.34
N PRO A 57 -24.07 -5.54 14.09
CA PRO A 57 -23.16 -5.14 15.15
C PRO A 57 -23.48 -3.73 15.64
N THR A 58 -23.30 -3.50 16.94
CA THR A 58 -23.39 -2.17 17.56
C THR A 58 -22.12 -1.36 17.35
N SER A 59 -22.15 -0.05 17.69
CA SER A 59 -20.93 0.78 17.70
C SER A 59 -19.86 0.22 18.65
N ASP A 60 -20.28 -0.33 19.79
CA ASP A 60 -19.35 -1.01 20.72
C ASP A 60 -18.73 -2.26 20.10
N ALA A 61 -19.48 -3.02 19.29
CA ALA A 61 -18.95 -4.16 18.56
C ALA A 61 -17.93 -3.75 17.50
N HIS A 62 -18.16 -2.65 16.76
CA HIS A 62 -17.21 -2.14 15.79
C HIS A 62 -15.89 -1.76 16.46
N ALA A 63 -15.93 -0.98 17.54
CA ALA A 63 -14.73 -0.59 18.29
C ALA A 63 -13.98 -1.81 18.86
N LEU A 64 -14.70 -2.79 19.38
CA LEU A 64 -14.10 -4.00 19.95
C LEU A 64 -13.48 -4.90 18.87
N ALA A 65 -14.11 -4.99 17.70
CA ALA A 65 -13.64 -5.80 16.58
C ALA A 65 -12.25 -5.39 16.09
N GLU A 66 -11.95 -4.09 16.05
CA GLU A 66 -10.61 -3.59 15.67
C GLU A 66 -9.53 -4.13 16.61
N HIS A 67 -9.75 -4.05 17.92
CA HIS A 67 -8.80 -4.55 18.92
C HIS A 67 -8.69 -6.07 18.92
N PHE A 68 -9.80 -6.79 18.75
CA PHE A 68 -9.78 -8.24 18.76
C PHE A 68 -9.15 -8.84 17.51
N LYS A 69 -9.30 -8.21 16.34
CA LYS A 69 -8.55 -8.58 15.14
C LYS A 69 -7.05 -8.42 15.32
N GLU A 70 -6.62 -7.36 16.00
CA GLU A 70 -5.20 -7.17 16.32
C GLU A 70 -4.68 -8.30 17.25
N ILE A 71 -5.46 -8.70 18.25
CA ILE A 71 -5.08 -9.80 19.15
C ILE A 71 -5.01 -11.13 18.39
N GLU A 72 -6.00 -11.45 17.55
CA GLU A 72 -6.00 -12.65 16.71
C GLU A 72 -4.77 -12.69 15.82
N HIS A 73 -4.50 -11.60 15.11
CA HIS A 73 -3.34 -11.47 14.24
C HIS A 73 -2.01 -11.69 14.99
N ARG A 74 -1.84 -11.07 16.18
CA ARG A 74 -0.66 -11.28 17.02
C ARG A 74 -0.51 -12.72 17.50
N LEU A 75 -1.62 -13.39 17.78
CA LEU A 75 -1.62 -14.79 18.16
C LEU A 75 -1.20 -15.70 17.00
N GLU A 76 -1.70 -15.44 15.81
CA GLU A 76 -1.29 -16.16 14.59
C GLU A 76 0.19 -15.98 14.31
N LEU A 77 0.71 -14.76 14.46
CA LEU A 77 2.14 -14.48 14.34
C LEU A 77 2.97 -15.25 15.36
N ALA A 78 2.51 -15.31 16.62
CA ALA A 78 3.21 -16.02 17.69
C ALA A 78 3.23 -17.55 17.46
N LEU A 79 2.21 -18.09 16.79
CA LEU A 79 2.09 -19.52 16.46
C LEU A 79 2.70 -19.89 15.11
N ASP A 80 3.23 -18.90 14.37
CA ASP A 80 3.80 -19.05 13.01
C ASP A 80 2.89 -19.88 12.07
N LYS A 81 1.58 -19.65 12.16
CA LYS A 81 0.60 -20.34 11.32
C LYS A 81 0.69 -19.86 9.88
N PRO A 82 0.46 -20.74 8.89
CA PRO A 82 0.29 -20.32 7.50
C PRO A 82 -0.78 -19.22 7.41
N ARG A 83 -0.44 -18.08 6.88
CA ARG A 83 -1.33 -16.93 6.72
C ARG A 83 -0.99 -16.14 5.47
N GLU A 84 -1.91 -15.34 5.02
CA GLU A 84 -1.66 -14.37 3.97
C GLU A 84 -0.88 -13.17 4.52
N PHE A 85 0.19 -12.80 3.86
CA PHE A 85 0.99 -11.62 4.19
C PHE A 85 0.46 -10.41 3.42
N THR A 86 0.14 -9.35 4.14
CA THR A 86 -0.28 -8.09 3.52
C THR A 86 0.92 -7.21 3.27
N VAL A 87 1.13 -6.86 2.00
CA VAL A 87 2.27 -6.06 1.56
C VAL A 87 1.77 -4.81 0.85
N TYR A 88 2.16 -3.65 1.34
CA TYR A 88 1.97 -2.39 0.63
C TYR A 88 3.04 -2.23 -0.46
N ALA A 89 2.65 -1.73 -1.61
CA ALA A 89 3.56 -1.50 -2.73
C ALA A 89 3.14 -0.29 -3.58
N PRO A 90 4.10 0.36 -4.27
CA PRO A 90 3.77 1.38 -5.28
C PRO A 90 2.88 0.81 -6.38
N GLU A 91 2.02 1.67 -6.95
CA GLU A 91 1.04 1.29 -7.99
C GLU A 91 1.65 0.45 -9.12
N HIS A 92 2.80 0.88 -9.68
CA HIS A 92 3.45 0.16 -10.79
C HIS A 92 3.86 -1.28 -10.40
N ILE A 93 4.23 -1.50 -9.14
CA ILE A 93 4.56 -2.85 -8.62
C ILE A 93 3.29 -3.68 -8.47
N VAL A 94 2.22 -3.10 -7.92
CA VAL A 94 0.93 -3.79 -7.78
C VAL A 94 0.37 -4.22 -9.14
N ILE A 95 0.53 -3.38 -10.17
CA ILE A 95 0.06 -3.67 -11.52
C ILE A 95 0.88 -4.77 -12.21
N HIS A 96 2.20 -4.77 -12.04
CA HIS A 96 3.09 -5.61 -12.85
C HIS A 96 3.58 -6.88 -12.16
N LEU A 97 3.52 -6.96 -10.83
CA LEU A 97 3.85 -8.21 -10.15
C LEU A 97 2.78 -9.28 -10.40
N PRO A 98 3.19 -10.53 -10.64
CA PRO A 98 2.23 -11.63 -10.69
C PRO A 98 1.58 -11.87 -9.32
N VAL A 99 0.48 -12.60 -9.30
CA VAL A 99 -0.11 -13.09 -8.05
C VAL A 99 0.89 -14.01 -7.36
N ILE A 100 1.22 -13.69 -6.13
CA ILE A 100 2.18 -14.43 -5.30
C ILE A 100 1.38 -15.18 -4.22
N ASP A 101 1.56 -16.50 -4.15
CA ASP A 101 0.85 -17.32 -3.16
C ASP A 101 1.19 -16.87 -1.72
N GLY A 102 0.16 -16.75 -0.90
CA GLY A 102 0.30 -16.26 0.47
C GLY A 102 0.61 -14.78 0.61
N VAL A 103 0.51 -13.97 -0.47
CA VAL A 103 0.75 -12.52 -0.44
C VAL A 103 -0.44 -11.76 -1.01
N LYS A 104 -0.93 -10.81 -0.23
CA LYS A 104 -1.89 -9.80 -0.65
C LYS A 104 -1.18 -8.48 -0.89
N LEU A 105 -1.10 -8.06 -2.15
CA LEU A 105 -0.58 -6.74 -2.52
C LEU A 105 -1.68 -5.69 -2.40
N ILE A 106 -1.35 -4.57 -1.78
CA ILE A 106 -2.22 -3.39 -1.66
C ILE A 106 -1.40 -2.17 -2.05
N GLU A 107 -2.00 -1.26 -2.81
CA GLU A 107 -1.36 -0.01 -3.18
C GLU A 107 -1.02 0.84 -1.94
N ASN A 108 0.16 1.46 -1.94
CA ASN A 108 0.61 2.35 -0.87
C ASN A 108 -0.39 3.49 -0.64
N PRO A 109 -0.74 3.80 0.63
CA PRO A 109 -1.45 5.03 0.92
C PRO A 109 -0.58 6.24 0.56
N LEU A 110 -1.20 7.37 0.23
CA LEU A 110 -0.49 8.61 -0.15
C LEU A 110 0.41 9.19 0.96
N SER A 111 0.28 8.71 2.18
CA SER A 111 1.03 9.18 3.35
C SER A 111 2.05 8.14 3.80
N GLU A 112 3.34 8.44 3.67
CA GLU A 112 4.45 7.65 4.21
C GLU A 112 4.28 7.37 5.73
N TYR A 113 3.76 8.34 6.48
CA TYR A 113 3.49 8.17 7.90
C TYR A 113 2.47 7.03 8.15
N MET A 114 1.45 6.89 7.32
CA MET A 114 0.47 5.81 7.45
C MET A 114 1.10 4.43 7.20
N VAL A 115 2.03 4.32 6.28
CA VAL A 115 2.73 3.05 6.00
C VAL A 115 3.50 2.59 7.24
N LEU A 116 4.32 3.48 7.82
CA LEU A 116 5.12 3.15 9.02
C LEU A 116 4.23 2.91 10.24
N ASP A 117 3.12 3.64 10.38
CA ASP A 117 2.14 3.41 11.44
C ASP A 117 1.48 2.02 11.30
N HIS A 118 1.08 1.64 10.09
CA HIS A 118 0.50 0.33 9.82
C HIS A 118 1.49 -0.81 10.07
N LEU A 119 2.78 -0.65 9.71
CA LEU A 119 3.84 -1.61 10.04
C LEU A 119 4.06 -1.72 11.55
N ARG A 120 3.98 -0.60 12.28
CA ARG A 120 4.18 -0.56 13.75
C ARG A 120 3.08 -1.30 14.49
N HIS A 121 1.83 -1.19 13.99
CA HIS A 121 0.65 -1.77 14.60
C HIS A 121 0.19 -3.10 13.98
N ASP A 122 1.05 -3.74 13.15
CA ASP A 122 0.78 -5.04 12.51
C ASP A 122 -0.46 -5.04 11.61
N LYS A 123 -0.87 -3.89 11.06
CA LYS A 123 -1.95 -3.80 10.07
C LYS A 123 -1.50 -4.30 8.70
N ILE A 124 -0.21 -4.24 8.44
CA ILE A 124 0.48 -4.83 7.29
C ILE A 124 1.79 -5.47 7.76
N ASP A 125 2.30 -6.40 6.98
CA ASP A 125 3.53 -7.14 7.31
C ASP A 125 4.78 -6.48 6.75
N MET A 126 4.68 -5.96 5.54
CA MET A 126 5.78 -5.37 4.79
C MET A 126 5.28 -4.23 3.94
N ALA A 127 6.19 -3.36 3.53
CA ALA A 127 5.94 -2.35 2.52
C ALA A 127 7.11 -2.28 1.55
N ILE A 128 6.81 -2.08 0.28
CA ILE A 128 7.78 -1.69 -0.75
C ILE A 128 7.66 -0.19 -0.88
N GLU A 129 8.73 0.54 -0.54
CA GLU A 129 8.72 1.99 -0.45
C GLU A 129 9.72 2.64 -1.41
N SER A 130 9.24 3.64 -2.13
CA SER A 130 10.09 4.57 -2.89
C SER A 130 10.60 5.64 -1.94
N ARG A 131 11.87 5.56 -1.57
CA ARG A 131 12.43 6.41 -0.53
C ARG A 131 13.07 7.67 -1.08
N PHE A 132 12.48 8.81 -0.73
CA PHE A 132 12.99 10.15 -1.03
C PHE A 132 13.83 10.78 0.11
N LYS A 133 13.87 10.13 1.29
CA LYS A 133 14.59 10.60 2.48
C LYS A 133 15.63 9.59 2.93
N GLN A 134 16.73 10.10 3.48
CA GLN A 134 17.78 9.26 4.07
C GLN A 134 17.51 8.83 5.51
N GLU A 135 16.54 9.44 6.19
CA GLU A 135 16.23 9.12 7.59
C GLU A 135 15.51 7.80 7.70
N LYS A 136 16.13 6.85 8.42
CA LYS A 136 15.59 5.53 8.72
C LYS A 136 15.14 5.50 10.18
N GLU A 137 13.89 5.12 10.43
CA GLU A 137 13.44 4.89 11.80
C GLU A 137 14.06 3.60 12.36
N GLN A 138 14.58 3.66 13.59
CA GLN A 138 15.28 2.53 14.22
C GLN A 138 14.39 1.29 14.47
N ALA A 139 13.06 1.44 14.46
CA ALA A 139 12.13 0.34 14.65
C ALA A 139 12.01 -0.57 13.44
N PHE A 140 12.42 -0.11 12.26
CA PHE A 140 12.25 -0.83 10.98
C PHE A 140 13.57 -1.27 10.39
N VAL A 141 13.49 -2.32 9.57
CA VAL A 141 14.55 -2.77 8.67
C VAL A 141 14.20 -2.27 7.27
N TYR A 142 15.20 -1.78 6.56
CA TYR A 142 15.10 -1.32 5.18
C TYR A 142 16.07 -2.15 4.35
N GLU A 143 15.55 -3.12 3.63
CA GLU A 143 16.32 -3.96 2.73
C GLU A 143 16.27 -3.33 1.34
N HIS A 144 17.42 -2.87 0.85
CA HIS A 144 17.51 -2.28 -0.49
C HIS A 144 17.19 -3.32 -1.57
N ILE A 145 16.29 -2.97 -2.49
CA ILE A 145 15.90 -3.80 -3.64
C ILE A 145 16.68 -3.35 -4.86
N GLN A 146 16.48 -2.10 -5.28
CA GLN A 146 17.10 -1.51 -6.47
C GLN A 146 16.98 0.02 -6.46
N ASP A 147 17.74 0.65 -7.35
CA ASP A 147 17.59 2.05 -7.69
C ASP A 147 16.75 2.17 -8.97
N VAL A 148 15.70 2.97 -8.93
CA VAL A 148 14.78 3.19 -10.04
C VAL A 148 15.09 4.54 -10.69
N GLY A 149 15.51 4.51 -11.95
CA GLY A 149 15.72 5.70 -12.74
C GLY A 149 14.42 6.44 -13.05
N LEU A 150 14.51 7.74 -13.25
CA LEU A 150 13.39 8.58 -13.70
C LEU A 150 13.66 9.18 -15.05
N VAL A 151 12.62 9.24 -15.86
CA VAL A 151 12.63 9.85 -17.20
C VAL A 151 11.43 10.76 -17.37
N TYR A 152 11.59 11.82 -18.13
CA TYR A 152 10.44 12.59 -18.61
C TYR A 152 9.85 11.93 -19.85
N VAL A 153 8.52 11.99 -19.97
CA VAL A 153 7.78 11.45 -21.11
C VAL A 153 6.77 12.45 -21.66
N CYS A 154 6.49 12.33 -22.93
CA CYS A 154 5.40 13.00 -23.63
C CYS A 154 4.71 12.04 -24.60
N ARG A 155 3.57 12.42 -25.18
CA ARG A 155 2.94 11.65 -26.25
C ARG A 155 3.87 11.49 -27.46
N GLN A 156 3.81 10.34 -28.14
CA GLN A 156 4.69 10.01 -29.28
C GLN A 156 4.63 11.06 -30.39
N ASP A 157 3.46 11.58 -30.67
CA ASP A 157 3.16 12.57 -31.71
C ASP A 157 3.10 14.00 -31.15
N HIS A 158 3.94 14.32 -30.17
CA HIS A 158 3.98 15.67 -29.58
C HIS A 158 4.37 16.71 -30.65
N PRO A 159 3.61 17.84 -30.79
CA PRO A 159 3.75 18.75 -31.92
C PRO A 159 5.08 19.51 -31.97
N THR A 160 5.76 19.73 -30.84
CA THR A 160 6.97 20.56 -30.75
C THR A 160 8.16 19.87 -30.13
N ILE A 161 7.98 18.76 -29.38
CA ILE A 161 9.09 18.07 -28.69
C ILE A 161 9.65 16.97 -29.61
N GLY A 162 10.96 17.04 -29.89
CA GLY A 162 11.74 15.95 -30.48
C GLY A 162 12.18 14.92 -29.44
N ASP A 163 13.47 14.56 -29.43
CA ASP A 163 14.06 13.61 -28.48
C ASP A 163 14.59 14.30 -27.21
N SER A 164 14.75 15.61 -27.24
CA SER A 164 15.28 16.40 -26.11
C SER A 164 14.62 17.77 -26.05
N VAL A 165 14.74 18.40 -24.89
CA VAL A 165 14.31 19.78 -24.64
C VAL A 165 15.43 20.58 -23.97
N THR A 166 15.51 21.86 -24.27
CA THR A 166 16.35 22.82 -23.55
C THR A 166 15.71 23.17 -22.19
N LEU A 167 16.46 23.84 -21.33
CA LEU A 167 15.95 24.28 -20.03
C LEU A 167 14.83 25.34 -20.18
N GLU A 168 14.94 26.22 -21.15
CA GLU A 168 13.92 27.23 -21.46
C GLU A 168 12.64 26.59 -21.96
N GLU A 169 12.73 25.69 -22.93
CA GLU A 169 11.59 24.91 -23.40
C GLU A 169 10.93 24.11 -22.28
N PHE A 170 11.74 23.47 -21.40
CA PHE A 170 11.23 22.71 -20.27
C PHE A 170 10.35 23.55 -19.33
N TYR A 171 10.71 24.82 -19.08
CA TYR A 171 9.91 25.71 -18.25
C TYR A 171 8.63 26.19 -18.91
N ASP A 172 8.60 26.29 -20.23
CA ASP A 172 7.41 26.70 -20.99
C ASP A 172 6.39 25.57 -21.19
N LEU A 173 6.84 24.32 -21.07
CA LEU A 173 5.97 23.16 -21.20
C LEU A 173 4.97 23.04 -20.06
N GLU A 174 3.82 22.46 -20.37
CA GLU A 174 2.81 22.07 -19.38
C GLU A 174 3.18 20.77 -18.71
N HIS A 175 2.99 20.70 -17.40
CA HIS A 175 3.33 19.52 -16.62
C HIS A 175 2.11 18.91 -15.93
N VAL A 176 2.07 17.58 -15.91
CA VAL A 176 1.21 16.80 -15.03
C VAL A 176 2.08 16.26 -13.90
N THR A 177 1.61 16.34 -12.67
CA THR A 177 2.37 15.88 -11.50
C THR A 177 1.50 15.08 -10.53
N LEU A 178 2.15 14.25 -9.72
CA LEU A 178 1.50 13.56 -8.62
C LEU A 178 1.27 14.51 -7.43
N THR A 179 0.13 14.37 -6.80
CA THR A 179 -0.18 15.03 -5.54
C THR A 179 0.34 14.17 -4.40
N TYR A 180 1.40 14.58 -3.74
CA TYR A 180 1.84 14.01 -2.47
C TYR A 180 1.31 14.89 -1.34
N THR A 181 0.59 14.31 -0.40
CA THR A 181 -0.13 15.03 0.67
C THR A 181 0.76 15.68 1.72
N VAL A 182 2.08 15.57 1.62
CA VAL A 182 3.00 16.11 2.62
C VAL A 182 4.14 16.89 1.97
N ARG A 183 4.03 18.21 2.00
CA ARG A 183 5.00 19.28 1.70
C ARG A 183 5.03 19.80 0.26
N GLU A 184 5.10 21.12 0.19
CA GLU A 184 5.07 22.00 -0.99
C GLU A 184 6.17 21.79 -2.05
N VAL A 185 7.11 20.86 -1.84
CA VAL A 185 8.20 20.58 -2.79
C VAL A 185 7.97 19.20 -3.41
N SER A 186 7.81 19.17 -4.70
CA SER A 186 7.69 17.93 -5.49
C SER A 186 8.93 17.05 -5.33
N GLY A 187 8.72 15.74 -5.30
CA GLY A 187 9.81 14.77 -5.19
C GLY A 187 10.87 14.93 -6.28
N ILE A 188 10.44 15.26 -7.51
CA ILE A 188 11.35 15.45 -8.66
C ILE A 188 12.34 16.60 -8.47
N GLU A 189 11.94 17.70 -7.85
CA GLU A 189 12.81 18.85 -7.59
C GLU A 189 13.92 18.51 -6.60
N LYS A 190 13.63 17.65 -5.63
CA LYS A 190 14.64 17.12 -4.70
C LYS A 190 15.64 16.22 -5.39
N LEU A 191 15.17 15.35 -6.27
CA LEU A 191 16.01 14.42 -7.02
C LEU A 191 16.85 15.14 -8.08
N ALA A 192 16.32 16.18 -8.70
CA ALA A 192 17.06 17.05 -9.62
C ALA A 192 18.00 18.03 -8.89
N LYS A 193 17.88 18.18 -7.57
CA LYS A 193 18.65 19.11 -6.74
C LYS A 193 18.58 20.56 -7.22
N MET A 194 17.47 20.94 -7.82
CA MET A 194 17.27 22.28 -8.36
C MET A 194 15.81 22.68 -8.26
N ASN A 195 15.58 23.99 -8.21
CA ASN A 195 14.23 24.53 -8.31
C ASN A 195 13.78 24.48 -9.77
N LEU A 196 12.64 23.82 -10.01
CA LEU A 196 12.05 23.68 -11.33
C LEU A 196 10.71 24.41 -11.35
N PRO A 197 10.66 25.69 -11.75
CA PRO A 197 9.41 26.46 -11.84
C PRO A 197 8.57 25.95 -13.00
N ARG A 198 7.87 24.83 -12.78
CA ARG A 198 7.07 24.13 -13.79
C ARG A 198 5.68 24.74 -13.91
N LYS A 199 5.16 24.83 -15.12
CA LYS A 199 3.75 25.16 -15.40
C LYS A 199 2.88 23.94 -15.15
N ILE A 200 2.48 23.68 -13.89
CA ILE A 200 1.65 22.55 -13.53
C ILE A 200 0.21 22.82 -13.95
N VAL A 201 -0.32 22.03 -14.88
CA VAL A 201 -1.69 22.17 -15.41
C VAL A 201 -2.66 21.12 -14.86
N LYS A 202 -2.14 19.98 -14.36
CA LYS A 202 -2.93 18.94 -13.70
C LYS A 202 -2.13 18.31 -12.56
N GLN A 203 -2.85 18.01 -11.50
CA GLN A 203 -2.35 17.19 -10.38
C GLN A 203 -3.26 15.97 -10.23
N VAL A 204 -2.66 14.79 -10.13
CA VAL A 204 -3.36 13.52 -10.01
C VAL A 204 -2.77 12.71 -8.86
N THR A 205 -3.48 11.68 -8.41
CA THR A 205 -3.10 10.89 -7.24
C THR A 205 -2.41 9.58 -7.60
N SER A 206 -2.44 9.15 -8.88
CA SER A 206 -1.81 7.91 -9.30
C SER A 206 -0.91 8.08 -10.53
N PRO A 207 0.19 7.32 -10.63
CA PRO A 207 1.10 7.33 -11.79
C PRO A 207 0.40 6.97 -13.10
N SER A 208 -0.47 5.98 -13.13
CA SER A 208 -1.20 5.60 -14.35
C SER A 208 -2.12 6.72 -14.84
N SER A 209 -2.83 7.40 -13.93
CA SER A 209 -3.63 8.59 -14.26
C SER A 209 -2.77 9.72 -14.82
N MET A 210 -1.56 9.89 -14.30
CA MET A 210 -0.60 10.89 -14.79
C MET A 210 -0.19 10.60 -16.24
N LEU A 211 0.18 9.35 -16.55
CA LEU A 211 0.56 8.93 -17.90
C LEU A 211 -0.61 9.03 -18.88
N LEU A 212 -1.84 8.69 -18.45
CA LEU A 212 -3.06 8.88 -19.28
C LEU A 212 -3.34 10.36 -19.57
N CYS A 213 -3.09 11.26 -18.61
CA CYS A 213 -3.20 12.69 -18.84
C CYS A 213 -2.21 13.19 -19.90
N VAL A 214 -0.96 12.71 -19.85
CA VAL A 214 0.09 13.04 -20.82
C VAL A 214 -0.27 12.48 -22.21
N ARG A 215 -0.75 11.23 -22.28
CA ARG A 215 -1.21 10.63 -23.54
C ARG A 215 -2.26 11.48 -24.26
N ASN A 216 -3.14 12.12 -23.51
CA ASN A 216 -4.28 12.89 -24.00
C ASN A 216 -4.06 14.42 -24.02
N SER A 217 -2.81 14.89 -23.93
CA SER A 217 -2.48 16.32 -23.94
C SER A 217 -1.07 16.56 -24.50
N ASN A 218 -0.67 17.83 -24.56
CA ASN A 218 0.71 18.20 -24.87
C ASN A 218 1.56 18.45 -23.61
N ALA A 219 1.11 17.96 -22.47
CA ALA A 219 1.87 18.05 -21.22
C ALA A 219 2.92 16.94 -21.13
N ILE A 220 3.89 17.14 -20.26
CA ILE A 220 4.94 16.18 -19.92
C ILE A 220 4.82 15.76 -18.46
N CYS A 221 5.41 14.63 -18.11
CA CYS A 221 5.58 14.22 -16.71
C CYS A 221 6.86 13.40 -16.52
N ALA A 222 7.31 13.27 -15.28
CA ALA A 222 8.36 12.33 -14.89
C ALA A 222 7.74 11.02 -14.42
N THR A 223 8.29 9.89 -14.87
CA THR A 223 7.89 8.54 -14.46
C THR A 223 9.11 7.63 -14.36
N ASN A 224 8.93 6.39 -13.90
CA ASN A 224 9.99 5.38 -13.89
C ASN A 224 10.46 5.10 -15.33
N ASP A 225 11.77 5.01 -15.51
CA ASP A 225 12.36 4.83 -16.84
C ASP A 225 12.01 3.47 -17.48
N ASN A 226 11.71 2.45 -16.66
CA ASN A 226 11.33 1.10 -17.11
C ASN A 226 9.82 0.83 -17.00
N ASP A 227 8.97 1.86 -16.83
CA ASP A 227 7.52 1.67 -16.73
C ASP A 227 6.95 1.15 -18.06
N PRO A 228 6.39 -0.08 -18.12
CA PRO A 228 5.82 -0.64 -19.34
C PRO A 228 4.67 0.18 -19.92
N LEU A 229 4.00 0.99 -19.11
CA LEU A 229 2.92 1.87 -19.58
C LEU A 229 3.43 2.94 -20.54
N ILE A 230 4.71 3.28 -20.55
CA ILE A 230 5.30 4.23 -21.50
C ILE A 230 5.02 3.73 -22.95
N GLU A 231 5.39 2.50 -23.24
CA GLU A 231 5.21 1.88 -24.54
C GLU A 231 3.72 1.60 -24.83
N GLN A 232 3.01 1.00 -23.88
CA GLN A 232 1.61 0.62 -24.02
C GLN A 232 0.69 1.81 -24.32
N LEU A 233 1.00 2.98 -23.77
CA LEU A 233 0.25 4.22 -24.01
C LEU A 233 0.77 5.02 -25.21
N GLY A 234 1.78 4.54 -25.93
CA GLY A 234 2.40 5.27 -27.05
C GLY A 234 2.99 6.61 -26.60
N LEU A 235 3.71 6.57 -25.48
CA LEU A 235 4.52 7.70 -25.00
C LEU A 235 5.95 7.54 -25.45
N LYS A 236 6.70 8.64 -25.53
CA LYS A 236 8.14 8.63 -25.77
C LYS A 236 8.90 9.28 -24.63
N LYS A 237 10.09 8.74 -24.35
CA LYS A 237 11.05 9.33 -23.43
C LYS A 237 11.70 10.55 -24.06
N ILE A 238 11.91 11.59 -23.26
CA ILE A 238 12.59 12.82 -23.68
C ILE A 238 13.79 13.11 -22.76
N GLN A 239 14.86 13.57 -23.37
CA GLN A 239 16.04 14.01 -22.62
C GLN A 239 15.81 15.42 -22.10
N VAL A 240 16.06 15.61 -20.79
CA VAL A 240 16.01 16.91 -20.11
C VAL A 240 17.42 17.40 -19.83
N PRO A 241 17.66 18.72 -19.75
CA PRO A 241 19.01 19.30 -19.63
C PRO A 241 19.60 19.29 -18.22
N PHE A 242 19.11 18.39 -17.36
CA PHE A 242 19.58 18.21 -15.98
C PHE A 242 19.53 16.74 -15.58
N SER A 243 20.34 16.39 -14.59
CA SER A 243 20.33 15.04 -14.03
C SER A 243 19.24 14.88 -12.96
N ILE A 244 18.68 13.69 -12.87
CA ILE A 244 17.72 13.30 -11.84
C ILE A 244 18.31 12.10 -11.12
N ASP A 245 18.51 12.23 -9.81
CA ASP A 245 18.99 11.12 -9.00
C ASP A 245 17.92 9.98 -8.99
N PRO A 246 18.33 8.71 -9.01
CA PRO A 246 17.38 7.61 -8.95
C PRO A 246 16.67 7.56 -7.59
N ILE A 247 15.48 6.96 -7.61
CA ILE A 247 14.73 6.67 -6.39
C ILE A 247 15.17 5.32 -5.84
N GLN A 248 15.52 5.27 -4.56
CA GLN A 248 15.79 4.00 -3.90
C GLN A 248 14.49 3.27 -3.59
N LEU A 249 14.37 2.03 -4.03
CA LEU A 249 13.28 1.13 -3.70
C LEU A 249 13.75 0.17 -2.61
N ASP A 250 13.11 0.25 -1.46
CA ASP A 250 13.43 -0.58 -0.29
C ASP A 250 12.23 -1.46 0.09
N LEU A 251 12.49 -2.70 0.55
CA LEU A 251 11.53 -3.50 1.29
C LEU A 251 11.64 -3.15 2.77
N VAL A 252 10.54 -2.69 3.36
CA VAL A 252 10.48 -2.17 4.73
C VAL A 252 9.60 -3.08 5.58
N TYR A 253 10.07 -3.43 6.77
CA TYR A 253 9.32 -4.20 7.76
C TYR A 253 9.77 -3.92 9.19
N HIS A 254 8.93 -4.21 10.16
CA HIS A 254 9.29 -4.00 11.57
C HIS A 254 10.35 -5.00 12.01
N LYS A 255 11.43 -4.54 12.68
CA LYS A 255 12.58 -5.36 13.07
C LYS A 255 12.24 -6.58 13.96
N LYS A 256 11.07 -6.57 14.66
CA LYS A 256 10.59 -7.73 15.42
C LYS A 256 10.40 -9.00 14.58
N TYR A 257 10.23 -8.85 13.25
CA TYR A 257 10.08 -9.96 12.30
C TYR A 257 11.38 -10.35 11.59
N ALA A 258 12.52 -9.74 11.92
CA ALA A 258 13.79 -10.01 11.24
C ALA A 258 14.16 -11.50 11.26
N ASN A 259 13.88 -12.21 12.36
CA ASN A 259 14.20 -13.62 12.57
C ASN A 259 12.99 -14.57 12.39
N ASN A 260 11.82 -14.07 11.97
CA ASN A 260 10.66 -14.92 11.71
C ASN A 260 10.85 -15.66 10.37
N GLN A 261 10.76 -16.99 10.37
CA GLN A 261 11.05 -17.85 9.20
C GLN A 261 10.05 -17.66 8.07
N SER A 262 8.75 -17.66 8.37
CA SER A 262 7.70 -17.48 7.37
C SER A 262 7.79 -16.09 6.73
N HIS A 263 8.04 -15.05 7.52
CA HIS A 263 8.27 -13.69 7.03
C HIS A 263 9.53 -13.60 6.16
N ALA A 264 10.63 -14.30 6.52
CA ALA A 264 11.85 -14.34 5.74
C ALA A 264 11.66 -15.03 4.38
N ALA A 265 10.84 -16.09 4.33
CA ALA A 265 10.52 -16.79 3.09
C ALA A 265 9.80 -15.86 2.10
N ILE A 266 8.80 -15.11 2.58
CA ILE A 266 8.08 -14.13 1.74
C ILE A 266 8.98 -12.99 1.29
N ARG A 267 9.86 -12.45 2.18
CA ARG A 267 10.85 -11.43 1.78
C ARG A 267 11.73 -11.91 0.64
N SER A 268 12.25 -13.14 0.75
CA SER A 268 13.10 -13.72 -0.28
C SER A 268 12.36 -13.89 -1.62
N GLN A 269 11.10 -14.29 -1.57
CA GLN A 269 10.24 -14.43 -2.73
C GLN A 269 9.97 -13.06 -3.38
N LEU A 270 9.63 -12.04 -2.60
CA LEU A 270 9.44 -10.67 -3.09
C LEU A 270 10.73 -10.13 -3.73
N HIS A 271 11.89 -10.30 -3.10
CA HIS A 271 13.17 -9.90 -3.69
C HIS A 271 13.45 -10.55 -5.04
N GLN A 272 13.07 -11.82 -5.21
CA GLN A 272 13.25 -12.53 -6.48
C GLN A 272 12.40 -11.94 -7.60
N TYR A 273 11.13 -11.61 -7.30
CA TYR A 273 10.22 -11.00 -8.28
C TYR A 273 10.62 -9.56 -8.61
N LEU A 274 10.98 -8.78 -7.59
CA LEU A 274 11.27 -7.35 -7.74
C LEU A 274 12.58 -7.04 -8.48
N LYS A 275 13.50 -7.98 -8.59
CA LYS A 275 14.71 -7.84 -9.43
C LYS A 275 14.41 -7.80 -10.93
N ASN A 276 13.23 -8.20 -11.33
CA ASN A 276 12.81 -8.32 -12.74
C ASN A 276 11.73 -7.28 -13.12
N VAL A 277 11.38 -6.39 -12.23
CA VAL A 277 10.44 -5.28 -12.41
C VAL A 277 11.20 -3.96 -12.34
#